data_c18827018ab0761c6184389221f380f1
#
_entry.id   c18827018ab0761c6184389221f380f1
#
_cell.length_a   1.000
_cell.length_b   1.000
_cell.length_c   1.000
_cell.angle_alpha   90.00
_cell.angle_beta   90.00
_cell.angle_gamma   90.00
#
_symmetry.space_group_name_H-M   'P 1'
#
loop_
_entity.id
_entity.type
_entity.pdbx_description
1 polymer ?
#
loop_
_entity_poly.entity_id
_entity_poly.type
_entity_poly.pdbx_seq_one_letter_code
_entity_poly.pdbx_strand_id
1 'polypeptide(L)' 'AEVMAVEGSSSVGIPELRPEVAEAVGRLSVSQRAVVFLAYWEDMKPAEIARTLGVSEGTVHRQLARGEARLRRVLDD' A
#
# COMPACT_ATOMS: atom_id res chain seq x y z
N ALA A 1 13.47 11.06 -22.82
CA ALA A 1 13.89 10.64 -22.34
C ALA A 1 13.41 10.52 -21.11
N GLU A 2 13.72 10.95 -20.59
CA GLU A 2 13.39 10.93 -19.50
C GLU A 2 12.17 10.50 -19.20
N VAL A 3 11.45 10.71 -19.90
CA VAL A 3 10.21 10.38 -19.64
C VAL A 3 10.03 9.00 -19.44
N MET A 4 10.62 8.33 -20.22
CA MET A 4 10.44 7.07 -20.17
C MET A 4 10.76 6.59 -18.93
N ALA A 5 11.59 7.16 -18.43
CA ALA A 5 11.99 6.76 -17.19
C ALA A 5 10.81 6.74 -16.34
N VAL A 6 9.99 7.61 -16.58
CA VAL A 6 8.91 7.70 -15.76
C VAL A 6 8.07 6.51 -15.82
N GLU A 7 7.83 6.02 -16.93
CA GLU A 7 6.94 5.00 -16.94
C GLU A 7 7.59 3.87 -16.40
N GLY A 8 8.76 3.75 -16.59
CA GLY A 8 9.42 2.68 -16.00
C GLY A 8 9.28 2.78 -14.55
N SER A 9 9.30 3.96 -14.07
CA SER A 9 9.34 4.08 -12.66
C SER A 9 8.07 3.65 -12.04
N SER A 10 6.99 3.79 -12.69
CA SER A 10 5.77 3.45 -12.01
C SER A 10 5.77 1.97 -11.75
N SER A 11 6.33 1.19 -12.60
CA SER A 11 6.29 -0.19 -12.32
C SER A 11 7.48 -0.57 -11.51
N VAL A 12 8.49 0.22 -11.55
CA VAL A 12 9.65 -0.06 -10.81
C VAL A 12 9.39 -0.17 -9.35
N GLY A 13 8.57 0.65 -8.81
CA GLY A 13 8.35 0.63 -7.40
C GLY A 13 7.83 -0.70 -6.90
N ILE A 14 7.07 -1.42 -7.69
CA ILE A 14 6.51 -2.67 -7.23
C ILE A 14 6.53 -3.64 -8.39
N PRO A 15 7.69 -4.14 -8.72
CA PRO A 15 7.84 -4.97 -9.89
C PRO A 15 7.06 -6.26 -9.85
N GLU A 16 6.74 -6.76 -8.68
CA GLU A 16 6.01 -7.99 -8.63
C GLU A 16 4.54 -7.84 -8.40
N LEU A 17 4.04 -6.64 -8.46
CA LEU A 17 2.63 -6.41 -8.22
C LEU A 17 1.84 -6.81 -9.43
N ARG A 18 0.97 -7.79 -9.28
CA ARG A 18 0.16 -8.23 -10.39
C ARG A 18 -0.94 -7.21 -10.67
N PRO A 19 -1.45 -7.17 -11.89
CA PRO A 19 -2.46 -6.17 -12.25
C PRO A 19 -3.69 -6.16 -11.34
N GLU A 20 -4.17 -7.32 -10.92
CA GLU A 20 -5.33 -7.33 -10.07
C GLU A 20 -5.01 -6.78 -8.70
N VAL A 21 -3.79 -7.00 -8.22
CA VAL A 21 -3.39 -6.47 -6.93
C VAL A 21 -3.21 -4.97 -7.04
N ALA A 22 -2.61 -4.51 -8.13
CA ALA A 22 -2.42 -3.08 -8.32
C ALA A 22 -3.76 -2.36 -8.37
N GLU A 23 -4.74 -2.95 -9.04
CA GLU A 23 -6.04 -2.34 -9.12
C GLU A 23 -6.70 -2.32 -7.75
N ALA A 24 -6.60 -3.39 -6.99
CA ALA A 24 -7.18 -3.44 -5.67
C ALA A 24 -6.56 -2.40 -4.76
N VAL A 25 -5.24 -2.26 -4.81
CA VAL A 25 -4.56 -1.27 -3.99
C VAL A 25 -5.02 0.13 -4.38
N GLY A 26 -5.25 0.35 -5.66
CA GLY A 26 -5.70 1.65 -6.12
C GLY A 26 -7.07 2.03 -5.62
N ARG A 27 -7.86 1.05 -5.14
CA ARG A 27 -9.18 1.35 -4.63
C ARG A 27 -9.17 1.67 -3.14
N LEU A 28 -8.04 1.55 -2.50
CA LEU A 28 -7.93 1.90 -1.09
C LEU A 28 -7.89 3.42 -0.93
N SER A 29 -8.27 3.88 0.25
CA SER A 29 -8.12 5.30 0.54
C SER A 29 -6.64 5.60 0.61
N VAL A 30 -6.29 6.87 0.57
CA VAL A 30 -4.89 7.26 0.62
C VAL A 30 -4.23 6.74 1.88
N SER A 31 -4.90 6.84 3.02
CA SER A 31 -4.34 6.36 4.27
C SER A 31 -4.17 4.85 4.28
N GLN A 32 -5.17 4.13 3.79
CA GLN A 32 -5.08 2.69 3.76
C GLN A 32 -3.97 2.23 2.83
N ARG A 33 -3.85 2.90 1.68
CA ARG A 33 -2.83 2.54 0.72
C ARG A 33 -1.42 2.76 1.29
N ALA A 34 -1.23 3.88 1.97
CA ALA A 34 0.07 4.18 2.56
C ALA A 34 0.45 3.13 3.60
N VAL A 35 -0.49 2.79 4.48
CA VAL A 35 -0.20 1.84 5.54
C VAL A 35 0.07 0.45 4.97
N VAL A 36 -0.75 0.02 4.01
CA VAL A 36 -0.57 -1.28 3.41
C VAL A 36 0.78 -1.35 2.69
N PHE A 37 1.14 -0.30 1.96
CA PHE A 37 2.39 -0.29 1.24
C PHE A 37 3.57 -0.38 2.20
N LEU A 38 3.55 0.41 3.25
CA LEU A 38 4.66 0.40 4.19
C LEU A 38 4.76 -0.94 4.93
N ALA A 39 3.62 -1.55 5.22
CA ALA A 39 3.64 -2.81 5.94
C ALA A 39 4.13 -3.97 5.08
N TYR A 40 3.70 -4.01 3.83
CA TYR A 40 3.98 -5.17 3.02
C TYR A 40 5.13 -5.03 2.02
N TRP A 41 5.35 -3.84 1.52
CA TRP A 41 6.45 -3.66 0.58
C TRP A 41 7.70 -3.14 1.26
N GLU A 42 7.53 -2.30 2.29
CA GLU A 42 8.68 -1.79 3.02
C GLU A 42 8.95 -2.60 4.27
N ASP A 43 8.09 -3.58 4.55
CA ASP A 43 8.28 -4.48 5.69
C ASP A 43 8.42 -3.74 7.01
N MET A 44 7.66 -2.68 7.18
CA MET A 44 7.73 -1.89 8.40
C MET A 44 6.73 -2.40 9.42
N LYS A 45 7.08 -2.29 10.68
CA LYS A 45 6.18 -2.68 11.74
C LYS A 45 5.24 -1.54 12.06
N PRO A 46 4.07 -1.83 12.63
CA PRO A 46 3.09 -0.79 12.91
C PRO A 46 3.63 0.41 13.68
N ALA A 47 4.51 0.17 14.64
CA ALA A 47 5.07 1.27 15.41
C ALA A 47 5.93 2.18 14.52
N GLU A 48 6.65 1.58 13.58
CA GLU A 48 7.48 2.36 12.68
C GLU A 48 6.61 3.13 11.70
N ILE A 49 5.54 2.50 11.20
CA ILE A 49 4.64 3.17 10.28
C ILE A 49 3.99 4.36 10.97
N ALA A 50 3.58 4.16 12.23
CA ALA A 50 2.95 5.24 12.98
C ALA A 50 3.89 6.42 13.11
N ARG A 51 5.16 6.14 13.39
CA ARG A 51 6.13 7.20 13.55
C ARG A 51 6.38 7.89 12.20
N THR A 52 6.47 7.13 11.14
CA THR A 52 6.72 7.68 9.82
C THR A 52 5.57 8.56 9.34
N LEU A 53 4.34 8.15 9.60
CA LEU A 53 3.19 8.89 9.12
C LEU A 53 2.68 9.93 10.11
N GLY A 54 3.22 9.94 11.31
CA GLY A 54 2.79 10.91 12.30
C GLY A 54 1.41 10.63 12.86
N VAL A 55 1.04 9.36 13.01
CA VAL A 55 -0.25 8.99 13.57
C VAL A 55 -0.03 8.00 14.70
N SER A 56 -1.08 7.64 15.40
CA SER A 56 -0.96 6.69 16.50
C SER A 56 -0.86 5.28 15.95
N GLU A 57 -0.29 4.39 16.74
CA GLU A 57 -0.18 3.01 16.34
C GLU A 57 -1.57 2.38 16.20
N GLY A 58 -2.52 2.79 17.04
CA GLY A 58 -3.88 2.30 16.90
C GLY A 58 -4.49 2.67 15.56
N THR A 59 -4.18 3.88 15.08
CA THR A 59 -4.65 4.29 13.78
C THR A 59 -4.05 3.40 12.69
N VAL A 60 -2.78 3.06 12.81
CA VAL A 60 -2.13 2.19 11.83
C VAL A 60 -2.80 0.83 11.83
N HIS A 61 -3.06 0.25 13.00
CA HIS A 61 -3.71 -1.06 13.07
C HIS A 61 -5.10 -1.01 12.44
N ARG A 62 -5.84 0.06 12.68
CA ARG A 62 -7.17 0.20 12.13
C ARG A 62 -7.12 0.32 10.62
N GLN A 63 -6.23 1.16 10.11
CA GLN A 63 -6.13 1.35 8.68
C GLN A 63 -5.61 0.10 7.98
N LEU A 64 -4.70 -0.62 8.62
CA LEU A 64 -4.17 -1.82 8.04
C LEU A 64 -5.26 -2.90 7.96
N ALA A 65 -6.05 -3.05 9.03
CA ALA A 65 -7.12 -4.03 9.03
C ALA A 65 -8.16 -3.72 7.96
N ARG A 66 -8.50 -2.45 7.81
CA ARG A 66 -9.48 -2.07 6.81
C ARG A 66 -8.94 -2.25 5.41
N GLY A 67 -7.67 -1.92 5.21
CA GLY A 67 -7.05 -2.10 3.91
C GLY A 67 -6.98 -3.56 3.53
N GLU A 68 -6.61 -4.43 4.48
CA GLU A 68 -6.54 -5.84 4.22
C GLU A 68 -7.92 -6.43 3.91
N ALA A 69 -8.93 -5.99 4.64
CA ALA A 69 -10.28 -6.48 4.42
C ALA A 69 -10.76 -6.09 3.03
N ARG A 70 -10.43 -4.87 2.61
CA ARG A 70 -10.86 -4.41 1.33
C ARG A 70 -10.14 -5.15 0.21
N LEU A 71 -8.84 -5.39 0.38
CA LEU A 71 -8.08 -6.12 -0.61
C LEU A 71 -8.60 -7.55 -0.71
N ARG A 72 -8.90 -8.18 0.42
CA ARG A 72 -9.38 -9.53 0.40
C ARG A 72 -10.71 -9.61 -0.33
N ARG A 73 -11.58 -8.64 -0.10
CA ARG A 73 -12.87 -8.66 -0.76
C ARG A 73 -12.72 -8.52 -2.27
N VAL A 74 -11.85 -7.65 -2.72
CA VAL A 74 -11.66 -7.44 -4.14
C VAL A 74 -11.00 -8.65 -4.79
N LEU A 75 -10.00 -9.21 -4.15
CA LEU A 75 -9.27 -10.29 -4.75
C LEU A 75 -9.98 -11.63 -4.68
N ASP A 76 -10.87 -11.81 -3.72
CA ASP A 76 -11.58 -13.05 -3.59
C ASP A 76 -12.77 -13.14 -4.51
N ASP A 77 -13.17 -12.05 -5.08
CA ASP A 77 -14.23 -12.11 -6.07
C ASP A 77 -13.64 -12.53 -7.39
#